data_37183535e36c90d29f09bce9cc4fd1fc
#
_entry.id   37183535e36c90d29f09bce9cc4fd1fc
#
_cell.length_a   1.000
_cell.length_b   1.000
_cell.length_c   1.000
_cell.angle_alpha   90.00
_cell.angle_beta   90.00
_cell.angle_gamma   90.00
#
_symmetry.space_group_name_H-M   'P 1'
#
loop_
_entity.id
_entity.type
_entity.pdbx_description
1 polymer ?
#
loop_
_entity_poly.entity_id
_entity_poly.type
_entity_poly.pdbx_seq_one_letter_code
_entity_poly.pdbx_strand_id
1 'polypeptide(L)'
;YVGKKLGDDIGAMVVQYAKLYNDAYVVVDCTGGQGDAAILTMLNLGYKNIYYEDSNQKTYTVQNSTKNYDGYTDKLPGCHFEGNRYPVLAGFAGMVRNNEFKIRSARVINELDTWIFKEGTGRMDHMSGAHDDTLTSLAMGLFVMRYSYNRIEKTVSKDKAILKAYMVSNAINSGRPRLQEGKPISPSGNKLPL
;
A
#
# COMPACT_ATOMS: atom_id res chain seq x y z
N TYR A 1 3.35 10.73 -18.56
CA TYR A 1 2.38 11.39 -19.44
C TYR A 1 1.59 12.41 -18.64
N VAL A 2 1.39 13.56 -19.23
CA VAL A 2 0.50 14.60 -18.70
C VAL A 2 -0.37 15.07 -19.86
N GLY A 3 -1.69 15.03 -19.66
CA GLY A 3 -2.65 15.39 -20.69
C GLY A 3 -4.07 15.04 -20.28
N LYS A 4 -5.03 15.42 -21.10
CA LYS A 4 -6.46 15.12 -20.89
C LYS A 4 -6.80 13.85 -21.69
N LYS A 5 -7.23 12.81 -21.00
CA LYS A 5 -7.78 11.58 -21.59
C LYS A 5 -8.99 11.12 -20.79
N LEU A 6 -9.83 10.30 -21.40
CA LEU A 6 -10.92 9.63 -20.69
C LEU A 6 -10.36 8.56 -19.74
N GLY A 7 -11.10 8.25 -18.69
CA GLY A 7 -10.65 7.30 -17.67
C GLY A 7 -10.35 5.90 -18.20
N ASP A 8 -11.11 5.41 -19.16
CA ASP A 8 -10.91 4.13 -19.82
C ASP A 8 -9.61 4.08 -20.64
N ASP A 9 -9.33 5.12 -21.42
CA ASP A 9 -8.05 5.27 -22.13
C ASP A 9 -6.87 5.33 -21.17
N ILE A 10 -7.02 6.02 -20.04
CA ILE A 10 -6.01 6.09 -18.99
C ILE A 10 -5.77 4.70 -18.43
N GLY A 11 -6.83 3.95 -18.11
CA GLY A 11 -6.72 2.59 -17.57
C GLY A 11 -5.93 1.66 -18.48
N ALA A 12 -6.24 1.66 -19.78
CA ALA A 12 -5.54 0.86 -20.77
C ALA A 12 -4.05 1.24 -20.88
N MET A 13 -3.77 2.55 -20.92
CA MET A 13 -2.40 3.06 -20.96
C MET A 13 -1.61 2.69 -19.70
N VAL A 14 -2.21 2.82 -18.53
CA VAL A 14 -1.57 2.47 -17.26
C VAL A 14 -1.20 1.00 -17.20
N VAL A 15 -2.08 0.10 -17.66
CA VAL A 15 -1.78 -1.34 -17.73
C VAL A 15 -0.55 -1.62 -18.62
N GLN A 16 -0.45 -0.94 -19.77
CA GLN A 16 0.72 -1.09 -20.64
C GLN A 16 2.02 -0.68 -19.94
N TYR A 17 2.02 0.49 -19.30
CA TYR A 17 3.20 0.95 -18.56
C TYR A 17 3.50 0.07 -17.34
N ALA A 18 2.50 -0.31 -16.58
CA ALA A 18 2.69 -1.15 -15.41
C ALA A 18 3.35 -2.50 -15.76
N LYS A 19 2.95 -3.11 -16.88
CA LYS A 19 3.60 -4.33 -17.39
C LYS A 19 5.05 -4.11 -17.80
N LEU A 20 5.37 -2.96 -18.40
CA LEU A 20 6.76 -2.60 -18.72
C LEU A 20 7.65 -2.45 -17.48
N TYR A 21 7.06 -2.09 -16.35
CA TYR A 21 7.72 -1.96 -15.06
C TYR A 21 7.51 -3.20 -14.17
N ASN A 22 7.49 -4.38 -14.77
CA ASN A 22 7.42 -5.66 -14.07
C ASN A 22 6.16 -5.81 -13.21
N ASP A 23 5.00 -5.58 -13.81
CA ASP A 23 3.70 -5.59 -13.16
C ASP A 23 3.63 -4.68 -11.92
N ALA A 24 4.05 -3.43 -12.11
CA ALA A 24 4.15 -2.43 -11.05
C ALA A 24 2.85 -2.28 -10.26
N TYR A 25 2.98 -2.07 -8.95
CA TYR A 25 1.85 -1.75 -8.09
C TYR A 25 1.31 -0.36 -8.43
N VAL A 26 0.04 -0.27 -8.79
CA VAL A 26 -0.58 0.95 -9.30
C VAL A 26 -1.46 1.60 -8.25
N VAL A 27 -1.25 2.89 -8.03
CA VAL A 27 -2.10 3.73 -7.19
C VAL A 27 -2.83 4.72 -8.08
N VAL A 28 -4.16 4.71 -8.04
CA VAL A 28 -5.02 5.60 -8.83
C VAL A 28 -5.77 6.52 -7.90
N ASP A 29 -5.78 7.82 -8.20
CA ASP A 29 -6.67 8.77 -7.52
C ASP A 29 -8.09 8.62 -8.02
N CYS A 30 -9.01 8.28 -7.13
CA CYS A 30 -10.43 8.10 -7.42
C CYS A 30 -11.26 9.35 -7.10
N THR A 31 -10.63 10.45 -6.74
CA THR A 31 -11.32 11.71 -6.53
C THR A 31 -11.90 12.21 -7.87
N GLY A 32 -13.22 12.43 -7.91
CA GLY A 32 -13.90 12.96 -9.11
C GLY A 32 -14.28 11.94 -10.20
N GLY A 33 -14.17 10.62 -9.94
CA GLY A 33 -14.77 9.57 -10.77
C GLY A 33 -13.99 9.12 -12.00
N GLN A 34 -13.00 9.88 -12.49
CA GLN A 34 -12.18 9.46 -13.63
C GLN A 34 -11.25 8.29 -13.28
N GLY A 35 -10.77 8.25 -12.03
CA GLY A 35 -10.00 7.16 -11.52
C GLY A 35 -10.77 5.84 -11.45
N ASP A 36 -12.05 5.90 -11.09
CA ASP A 36 -12.92 4.72 -11.04
C ASP A 36 -13.07 4.09 -12.42
N ALA A 37 -13.25 4.89 -13.47
CA ALA A 37 -13.31 4.41 -14.85
C ALA A 37 -11.99 3.77 -15.29
N ALA A 38 -10.86 4.37 -14.91
CA ALA A 38 -9.55 3.81 -15.18
C ALA A 38 -9.35 2.46 -14.48
N ILE A 39 -9.69 2.35 -13.20
CA ILE A 39 -9.62 1.10 -12.43
C ILE A 39 -10.52 0.02 -13.04
N LEU A 40 -11.75 0.35 -13.39
CA LEU A 40 -12.65 -0.59 -14.02
C LEU A 40 -12.04 -1.18 -15.31
N THR A 41 -11.45 -0.33 -16.13
CA THR A 41 -10.76 -0.76 -17.35
C THR A 41 -9.55 -1.64 -17.03
N MET A 42 -8.75 -1.29 -16.03
CA MET A 42 -7.60 -2.10 -15.60
C MET A 42 -8.04 -3.51 -15.15
N LEU A 43 -9.10 -3.60 -14.36
CA LEU A 43 -9.66 -4.86 -13.89
C LEU A 43 -10.24 -5.69 -15.04
N ASN A 44 -10.96 -5.07 -15.98
CA ASN A 44 -11.47 -5.74 -17.19
C ASN A 44 -10.34 -6.28 -18.07
N LEU A 45 -9.18 -5.63 -18.09
CA LEU A 45 -7.96 -6.12 -18.76
C LEU A 45 -7.19 -7.17 -17.93
N GLY A 46 -7.74 -7.59 -16.79
CA GLY A 46 -7.16 -8.61 -15.92
C GLY A 46 -6.00 -8.13 -15.05
N TYR A 47 -5.76 -6.81 -14.96
CA TYR A 47 -4.71 -6.25 -14.14
C TYR A 47 -5.17 -6.13 -12.68
N LYS A 48 -4.51 -6.84 -11.76
CA LYS A 48 -4.94 -6.94 -10.36
C LYS A 48 -4.00 -6.26 -9.36
N ASN A 49 -2.80 -5.85 -9.80
CA ASN A 49 -1.82 -5.25 -8.90
C ASN A 49 -2.10 -3.75 -8.65
N ILE A 50 -3.27 -3.48 -8.08
CA ILE A 50 -3.83 -2.17 -7.80
C ILE A 50 -3.90 -1.95 -6.30
N TYR A 51 -3.68 -0.72 -5.84
CA TYR A 51 -3.88 -0.33 -4.45
C TYR A 51 -5.36 -0.32 -4.08
N TYR A 52 -5.67 -0.87 -2.90
CA TYR A 52 -7.00 -0.86 -2.29
C TYR A 52 -6.93 -0.15 -0.95
N GLU A 53 -7.80 0.82 -0.76
CA GLU A 53 -7.96 1.55 0.49
C GLU A 53 -8.92 0.82 1.43
N ASP A 54 -8.66 0.85 2.75
CA ASP A 54 -9.55 0.26 3.74
C ASP A 54 -10.81 1.15 3.89
N SER A 55 -12.00 0.60 3.70
CA SER A 55 -13.28 1.33 3.72
C SER A 55 -13.65 1.93 5.07
N ASN A 56 -12.96 1.54 6.16
CA ASN A 56 -13.15 2.10 7.51
C ASN A 56 -12.70 3.57 7.64
N GLN A 57 -12.07 4.13 6.63
CA GLN A 57 -11.79 5.57 6.54
C GLN A 57 -12.90 6.30 5.80
N LYS A 58 -14.11 6.30 6.37
CA LYS A 58 -15.19 7.27 6.14
C LYS A 58 -15.82 7.42 4.76
N THR A 59 -17.12 7.18 4.77
CA THR A 59 -18.14 7.99 4.09
C THR A 59 -18.08 8.01 2.56
N TYR A 60 -17.76 6.90 1.91
CA TYR A 60 -18.27 6.71 0.56
C TYR A 60 -19.23 5.54 0.55
N THR A 61 -20.52 5.87 0.52
CA THR A 61 -21.54 4.98 0.02
C THR A 61 -21.28 4.81 -1.49
N VAL A 62 -20.20 4.11 -1.84
CA VAL A 62 -20.09 3.55 -3.18
C VAL A 62 -21.08 2.40 -3.21
N GLN A 63 -22.33 2.76 -3.49
CA GLN A 63 -23.37 1.79 -3.71
C GLN A 63 -22.84 0.81 -4.77
N ASN A 64 -22.62 -0.42 -4.33
CA ASN A 64 -22.48 -1.62 -5.16
C ASN A 64 -21.16 -1.92 -5.89
N SER A 65 -20.12 -1.11 -5.86
CA SER A 65 -18.91 -1.42 -6.62
C SER A 65 -17.96 -2.42 -5.96
N THR A 66 -17.88 -2.43 -4.64
CA THR A 66 -16.95 -3.28 -3.90
C THR A 66 -17.31 -4.76 -3.85
N LYS A 67 -18.60 -5.08 -3.89
CA LYS A 67 -19.07 -6.47 -3.87
C LYS A 67 -18.75 -7.25 -5.14
N ASN A 68 -18.54 -6.55 -6.24
CA ASN A 68 -18.37 -7.18 -7.56
C ASN A 68 -16.91 -7.46 -7.93
N TYR A 69 -15.93 -6.84 -7.24
CA TYR A 69 -14.54 -6.93 -7.68
C TYR A 69 -13.76 -8.08 -7.06
N ASP A 70 -13.95 -8.41 -5.76
CA ASP A 70 -13.15 -9.45 -5.11
C ASP A 70 -13.87 -10.20 -3.97
N GLY A 71 -15.16 -9.95 -3.73
CA GLY A 71 -15.88 -10.55 -2.60
C GLY A 71 -15.46 -10.00 -1.23
N TYR A 72 -14.56 -9.03 -1.18
CA TYR A 72 -14.13 -8.33 0.04
C TYR A 72 -14.88 -7.01 0.17
N THR A 73 -15.77 -6.94 1.15
CA THR A 73 -16.66 -5.79 1.38
C THR A 73 -15.96 -4.57 1.98
N ASP A 74 -14.71 -4.70 2.43
CA ASP A 74 -14.07 -3.70 3.27
C ASP A 74 -12.93 -2.92 2.60
N LYS A 75 -12.73 -3.10 1.29
CA LYS A 75 -11.66 -2.42 0.55
C LYS A 75 -12.18 -1.80 -0.74
N LEU A 76 -11.86 -0.53 -0.94
CA LEU A 76 -12.15 0.21 -2.15
C LEU A 76 -10.91 0.26 -3.04
N PRO A 77 -11.02 -0.06 -4.35
CA PRO A 77 -9.88 0.08 -5.25
C PRO A 77 -9.53 1.55 -5.44
N GLY A 78 -8.23 1.84 -5.49
CA GLY A 78 -7.73 3.20 -5.65
C GLY A 78 -7.51 3.94 -4.34
N CYS A 79 -7.15 5.21 -4.45
CA CYS A 79 -6.88 6.13 -3.34
C CYS A 79 -7.85 7.31 -3.44
N HIS A 80 -8.59 7.58 -2.38
CA HIS A 80 -9.46 8.76 -2.29
C HIS A 80 -8.66 9.90 -1.67
N PHE A 81 -7.91 10.59 -2.52
CA PHE A 81 -6.92 11.58 -2.10
C PHE A 81 -7.53 12.73 -1.30
N GLU A 82 -8.73 13.19 -1.63
CA GLU A 82 -9.36 14.32 -0.92
C GLU A 82 -9.47 14.07 0.59
N GLY A 83 -9.90 12.87 1.00
CA GLY A 83 -9.97 12.48 2.40
C GLY A 83 -8.60 12.32 3.09
N ASN A 84 -7.58 12.00 2.31
CA ASN A 84 -6.22 11.71 2.77
C ASN A 84 -5.21 12.83 2.42
N ARG A 85 -5.67 13.94 1.87
CA ARG A 85 -4.80 15.03 1.37
C ARG A 85 -3.77 15.47 2.41
N TYR A 86 -4.21 15.79 3.61
CA TYR A 86 -3.30 16.28 4.64
C TYR A 86 -2.23 15.28 5.05
N PRO A 87 -2.54 14.04 5.45
CA PRO A 87 -1.50 13.08 5.83
C PRO A 87 -0.56 12.70 4.68
N VAL A 88 -1.05 12.64 3.44
CA VAL A 88 -0.23 12.38 2.26
C VAL A 88 0.77 13.50 2.03
N LEU A 89 0.31 14.74 1.99
CA LEU A 89 1.16 15.90 1.73
C LEU A 89 2.10 16.21 2.89
N ALA A 90 1.65 16.08 4.14
CA ALA A 90 2.51 16.25 5.31
C ALA A 90 3.60 15.17 5.37
N GLY A 91 3.25 13.92 5.04
CA GLY A 91 4.21 12.83 4.91
C GLY A 91 5.25 13.10 3.83
N PHE A 92 4.81 13.54 2.66
CA PHE A 92 5.69 13.92 1.56
C PHE A 92 6.65 15.05 1.95
N ALA A 93 6.15 16.14 2.55
CA ALA A 93 6.98 17.25 3.02
C ALA A 93 8.01 16.80 4.07
N GLY A 94 7.65 15.85 4.95
CA GLY A 94 8.58 15.22 5.89
C GLY A 94 9.69 14.46 5.16
N MET A 95 9.35 13.63 4.20
CA MET A 95 10.32 12.84 3.41
C MET A 95 11.28 13.74 2.62
N VAL A 96 10.79 14.85 2.05
CA VAL A 96 11.64 15.85 1.37
C VAL A 96 12.63 16.49 2.36
N ARG A 97 12.16 16.96 3.51
CA ARG A 97 13.03 17.58 4.54
C ARG A 97 14.10 16.61 5.06
N ASN A 98 13.76 15.35 5.19
CA ASN A 98 14.66 14.32 5.70
C ASN A 98 15.58 13.72 4.62
N ASN A 99 15.47 14.17 3.35
CA ASN A 99 16.19 13.59 2.21
C ASN A 99 16.00 12.07 2.06
N GLU A 100 14.79 11.57 2.34
CA GLU A 100 14.49 10.13 2.29
C GLU A 100 14.44 9.58 0.85
N PHE A 101 14.32 10.45 -0.15
CA PHE A 101 14.34 10.09 -1.56
C PHE A 101 14.86 11.23 -2.42
N LYS A 102 15.22 10.91 -3.68
CA LYS A 102 15.75 11.87 -4.64
C LYS A 102 14.74 12.17 -5.74
N ILE A 103 14.30 13.41 -5.85
CA ILE A 103 13.45 13.88 -6.95
C ILE A 103 14.34 14.05 -8.20
N ARG A 104 13.98 13.34 -9.28
CA ARG A 104 14.69 13.41 -10.56
C ARG A 104 13.88 14.09 -11.67
N SER A 105 12.62 14.41 -11.42
CA SER A 105 11.73 15.05 -12.38
C SER A 105 11.80 16.55 -12.22
N ALA A 106 12.26 17.25 -13.26
CA ALA A 106 12.26 18.71 -13.30
C ALA A 106 10.85 19.28 -13.15
N ARG A 107 9.82 18.58 -13.67
CA ARG A 107 8.44 19.00 -13.53
C ARG A 107 7.99 18.99 -12.06
N VAL A 108 8.26 17.92 -11.31
CA VAL A 108 7.94 17.85 -9.87
C VAL A 108 8.65 18.97 -9.10
N ILE A 109 9.90 19.28 -9.47
CA ILE A 109 10.64 20.37 -8.84
C ILE A 109 9.94 21.70 -9.12
N ASN A 110 9.54 21.98 -10.36
CA ASN A 110 8.83 23.21 -10.71
C ASN A 110 7.47 23.32 -10.01
N GLU A 111 6.73 22.21 -9.87
CA GLU A 111 5.47 22.17 -9.12
C GLU A 111 5.72 22.42 -7.62
N LEU A 112 6.82 21.89 -7.07
CA LEU A 112 7.22 22.10 -5.67
C LEU A 112 7.57 23.57 -5.39
N ASP A 113 8.22 24.27 -6.33
CA ASP A 113 8.57 25.69 -6.20
C ASP A 113 7.33 26.60 -6.15
N THR A 114 6.20 26.16 -6.73
CA THR A 114 4.93 26.90 -6.71
C THR A 114 3.99 26.45 -5.59
N TRP A 115 4.46 25.60 -4.69
CA TRP A 115 3.65 25.00 -3.64
C TRP A 115 3.74 25.81 -2.34
N ILE A 116 2.60 26.26 -1.83
CA ILE A 116 2.51 27.20 -0.72
C ILE A 116 1.53 26.71 0.36
N PHE A 117 1.68 27.29 1.55
CA PHE A 117 0.63 27.24 2.56
C PHE A 117 -0.34 28.41 2.31
N LYS A 118 -1.60 28.10 2.01
CA LYS A 118 -2.63 29.13 1.88
C LYS A 118 -2.93 29.77 3.23
N GLU A 119 -2.73 31.07 3.32
CA GLU A 119 -3.11 31.86 4.49
C GLU A 119 -4.60 31.68 4.79
N GLY A 120 -4.95 31.60 6.07
CA GLY A 120 -6.32 31.43 6.55
C GLY A 120 -6.81 29.98 6.64
N THR A 121 -6.38 29.07 5.77
CA THR A 121 -6.79 27.67 5.81
C THR A 121 -5.69 26.72 6.30
N GLY A 122 -4.43 27.16 6.27
CA GLY A 122 -3.25 26.33 6.56
C GLY A 122 -3.09 25.15 5.60
N ARG A 123 -3.83 25.14 4.48
CA ARG A 123 -3.74 24.06 3.49
C ARG A 123 -2.50 24.23 2.61
N MET A 124 -1.81 23.13 2.41
CA MET A 124 -0.79 23.05 1.37
C MET A 124 -1.47 22.91 0.00
N ASP A 125 -1.13 23.80 -0.91
CA ASP A 125 -1.75 23.88 -2.23
C ASP A 125 -0.82 24.64 -3.21
N HIS A 126 -1.10 24.53 -4.51
CA HIS A 126 -0.36 25.32 -5.51
C HIS A 126 -0.77 26.80 -5.52
N MET A 127 0.11 27.67 -6.01
CA MET A 127 -0.20 29.07 -6.30
C MET A 127 -1.28 29.16 -7.38
N SER A 128 -2.01 30.30 -7.40
CA SER A 128 -3.02 30.53 -8.43
C SER A 128 -2.41 30.46 -9.84
N GLY A 129 -3.01 29.65 -10.71
CA GLY A 129 -2.54 29.43 -12.09
C GLY A 129 -1.43 28.38 -12.23
N ALA A 130 -0.96 27.78 -11.14
CA ALA A 130 -0.05 26.65 -11.14
C ALA A 130 -0.83 25.32 -11.03
N HIS A 131 -0.14 24.21 -11.22
CA HIS A 131 -0.65 22.84 -11.09
C HIS A 131 0.25 22.05 -10.16
N ASP A 132 -0.31 21.05 -9.46
CA ASP A 132 0.42 20.16 -8.56
C ASP A 132 0.13 18.66 -8.85
N ASP A 133 -0.36 18.34 -10.05
CA ASP A 133 -0.80 17.01 -10.43
C ASP A 133 0.32 15.97 -10.33
N THR A 134 1.52 16.32 -10.80
CA THR A 134 2.68 15.40 -10.80
C THR A 134 3.24 15.23 -9.39
N LEU A 135 3.28 16.31 -8.62
CA LEU A 135 3.71 16.32 -7.22
C LEU A 135 2.75 15.49 -6.37
N THR A 136 1.46 15.69 -6.55
CA THR A 136 0.41 14.94 -5.84
C THR A 136 0.48 13.45 -6.16
N SER A 137 0.65 13.11 -7.43
CA SER A 137 0.81 11.71 -7.86
C SER A 137 2.04 11.06 -7.21
N LEU A 138 3.17 11.77 -7.15
CA LEU A 138 4.38 11.30 -6.48
C LEU A 138 4.14 11.12 -4.97
N ALA A 139 3.51 12.10 -4.33
CA ALA A 139 3.21 12.07 -2.90
C ALA A 139 2.32 10.88 -2.53
N MET A 140 1.28 10.59 -3.31
CA MET A 140 0.42 9.42 -3.13
C MET A 140 1.19 8.11 -3.29
N GLY A 141 2.02 7.99 -4.33
CA GLY A 141 2.84 6.80 -4.55
C GLY A 141 3.78 6.52 -3.38
N LEU A 142 4.46 7.54 -2.87
CA LEU A 142 5.35 7.42 -1.72
C LEU A 142 4.60 7.09 -0.41
N PHE A 143 3.44 7.70 -0.20
CA PHE A 143 2.59 7.41 0.95
C PHE A 143 2.14 5.95 0.96
N VAL A 144 1.62 5.46 -0.16
CA VAL A 144 1.18 4.06 -0.28
C VAL A 144 2.36 3.10 -0.15
N MET A 145 3.50 3.41 -0.75
CA MET A 145 4.73 2.60 -0.62
C MET A 145 5.11 2.44 0.85
N ARG A 146 5.15 3.52 1.62
CA ARG A 146 5.48 3.49 3.05
C ARG A 146 4.44 2.71 3.87
N TYR A 147 3.16 2.92 3.58
CA TYR A 147 2.07 2.22 4.25
C TYR A 147 2.05 0.72 3.93
N SER A 148 2.23 0.36 2.66
CA SER A 148 2.27 -1.02 2.21
C SER A 148 3.49 -1.77 2.76
N TYR A 149 4.66 -1.13 2.82
CA TYR A 149 5.86 -1.70 3.42
C TYR A 149 5.65 -2.04 4.90
N ASN A 150 5.15 -1.09 5.68
CA ASN A 150 4.85 -1.30 7.10
C ASN A 150 3.81 -2.42 7.32
N ARG A 151 2.88 -2.60 6.40
CA ARG A 151 1.87 -3.65 6.45
C ARG A 151 2.47 -5.02 6.14
N ILE A 152 3.34 -5.11 5.15
CA ILE A 152 4.05 -6.36 4.79
C ILE A 152 4.91 -6.81 5.96
N GLU A 153 5.69 -5.92 6.58
CA GLU A 153 6.49 -6.25 7.76
C GLU A 153 5.65 -6.78 8.92
N LYS A 154 4.51 -6.13 9.21
CA LYS A 154 3.58 -6.58 10.25
C LYS A 154 2.97 -7.95 9.94
N THR A 155 2.65 -8.22 8.68
CA THR A 155 2.10 -9.51 8.24
C THR A 155 3.14 -10.59 8.36
N VAL A 156 4.33 -10.39 7.84
CA VAL A 156 5.46 -11.34 7.94
C VAL A 156 5.81 -11.64 9.41
N SER A 157 5.77 -10.62 10.27
CA SER A 157 6.00 -10.80 11.70
C SER A 157 4.90 -11.63 12.37
N LYS A 158 3.62 -11.43 12.01
CA LYS A 158 2.49 -12.24 12.49
C LYS A 158 2.60 -13.67 12.01
N ASP A 159 2.89 -13.90 10.74
CA ASP A 159 3.02 -15.23 10.16
C ASP A 159 4.16 -16.02 10.79
N LYS A 160 5.29 -15.37 11.05
CA LYS A 160 6.40 -15.97 11.81
C LYS A 160 5.99 -16.33 13.23
N ALA A 161 5.22 -15.48 13.91
CA ALA A 161 4.74 -15.76 15.27
C ALA A 161 3.74 -16.93 15.28
N ILE A 162 2.82 -16.99 14.33
CA ILE A 162 1.87 -18.10 14.17
C ILE A 162 2.61 -19.42 13.87
N LEU A 163 3.56 -19.41 12.95
CA LEU A 163 4.36 -20.58 12.62
C LEU A 163 5.14 -21.10 13.82
N LYS A 164 5.75 -20.18 14.58
CA LYS A 164 6.45 -20.52 15.83
C LYS A 164 5.51 -21.12 16.87
N ALA A 165 4.32 -20.56 17.06
CA ALA A 165 3.31 -21.10 17.97
C ALA A 165 2.84 -22.50 17.54
N TYR A 166 2.62 -22.70 16.23
CA TYR A 166 2.25 -24.00 15.67
C TYR A 166 3.34 -25.05 15.86
N MET A 167 4.60 -24.70 15.63
CA MET A 167 5.73 -25.61 15.88
C MET A 167 5.85 -26.01 17.35
N VAL A 168 5.67 -25.06 18.27
CA VAL A 168 5.67 -25.32 19.71
C VAL A 168 4.50 -26.23 20.11
N SER A 169 3.29 -25.95 19.61
CA SER A 169 2.10 -26.77 19.85
C SER A 169 2.29 -28.21 19.37
N ASN A 170 2.79 -28.40 18.16
CA ASN A 170 3.06 -29.72 17.62
C ASN A 170 4.16 -30.47 18.39
N ALA A 171 5.17 -29.78 18.86
CA ALA A 171 6.21 -30.41 19.71
C ALA A 171 5.66 -30.87 21.06
N ILE A 172 4.67 -30.16 21.62
CA ILE A 172 3.99 -30.54 22.86
C ILE A 172 3.06 -31.76 22.61
N ASN A 173 2.29 -31.73 21.51
CA ASN A 173 1.30 -32.75 21.21
C ASN A 173 1.89 -34.07 20.65
N SER A 174 3.11 -34.05 20.12
CA SER A 174 3.76 -35.21 19.52
C SER A 174 4.30 -36.21 20.55
N GLY A 175 4.10 -35.99 21.84
CA GLY A 175 4.54 -36.90 22.91
C GLY A 175 6.04 -37.16 22.97
N ARG A 176 6.84 -36.39 22.23
CA ARG A 176 8.30 -36.50 22.32
C ARG A 176 8.75 -36.00 23.67
N PRO A 177 9.49 -36.78 24.44
CA PRO A 177 10.01 -36.32 25.72
C PRO A 177 10.87 -35.08 25.49
N ARG A 178 10.63 -34.03 26.28
CA ARG A 178 11.48 -32.85 26.27
C ARG A 178 12.90 -33.30 26.55
N LEU A 179 13.78 -33.02 25.62
CA LEU A 179 15.22 -33.14 25.88
C LEU A 179 15.52 -32.15 27.01
N GLN A 180 15.68 -32.66 28.22
CA GLN A 180 16.28 -31.86 29.29
C GLN A 180 17.74 -31.67 28.92
N GLU A 181 18.16 -30.43 28.80
CA GLU A 181 19.58 -30.14 28.60
C GLU A 181 20.38 -30.88 29.67
N GLY A 182 21.26 -31.75 29.23
CA GLY A 182 22.29 -32.39 30.08
C GLY A 182 22.06 -33.81 30.56
N LYS A 183 20.98 -34.53 30.19
CA LYS A 183 20.87 -35.96 30.53
C LYS A 183 20.64 -36.82 29.29
N PRO A 184 21.50 -37.82 29.02
CA PRO A 184 21.26 -38.78 27.96
C PRO A 184 20.02 -39.63 28.31
N ILE A 185 19.06 -39.72 27.37
CA ILE A 185 17.88 -40.58 27.51
C ILE A 185 18.30 -41.97 27.13
N SER A 186 18.27 -42.90 28.08
CA SER A 186 18.39 -44.33 27.80
C SER A 186 17.13 -44.82 27.09
N PRO A 187 17.24 -45.57 25.97
CA PRO A 187 16.09 -46.02 25.23
C PRO A 187 15.24 -47.11 25.95
N SER A 188 15.68 -47.62 27.07
CA SER A 188 15.03 -48.79 27.70
C SER A 188 14.80 -48.69 29.19
N GLY A 189 14.99 -47.58 29.83
CA GLY A 189 14.73 -47.46 31.27
C GLY A 189 15.51 -48.44 32.19
N ASN A 190 16.34 -49.30 31.63
CA ASN A 190 17.15 -50.22 32.39
C ASN A 190 18.46 -49.55 32.83
N LYS A 191 18.65 -49.47 34.14
CA LYS A 191 19.96 -49.13 34.72
C LYS A 191 20.94 -50.21 34.25
N LEU A 192 22.03 -49.82 33.59
CA LEU A 192 23.18 -50.68 33.40
C LEU A 192 23.76 -50.98 34.77
N PRO A 193 24.03 -52.26 35.09
CA PRO A 193 24.79 -52.58 36.30
C PRO A 193 26.21 -52.07 36.16
N LEU A 194 26.75 -51.64 37.27
CA LEU A 194 28.12 -51.19 37.43
C LEU A 194 29.12 -52.30 37.03
#